data_1d51c79e8d2804a0de8b56574f221e19
#
_entry.id   1d51c79e8d2804a0de8b56574f221e19
#
_cell.length_a   1.000
_cell.length_b   1.000
_cell.length_c   1.000
_cell.angle_alpha   90.00
_cell.angle_beta   90.00
_cell.angle_gamma   90.00
#
_symmetry.space_group_name_H-M   'P 1'
#
loop_
_entity.id
_entity.type
_entity.pdbx_description
1 polymer ?
#
loop_
_entity_poly.entity_id
_entity_poly.type
_entity_poly.pdbx_seq_one_letter_code
_entity_poly.pdbx_strand_id
1 'polypeptide(L)'
;MPYRTGAYPAGFQGIEVDGLDRLVEVARGGLSQESIPIRITEPTLTVDAMNRALQQVGGGWLLCQLSRDGTAITVTPQGGLSREEALNRLAQSECLARQVYEEIVTAEMGKAAQAEALYAYLTEQVRYDFRYYSQPGEMPYSATTAYGALHDHLAICGGYAQAFQMLLQQAEIPCITVSGKMGGENHMWVLAQVDGQWLYLIPPATGAGLITVFSTSEWERMLCSAIPGTGRGRAA
;
A
#
# COMPACT_ATOMS: atom_id res chain seq x y z
N MET A 1 0.40 -6.18 -19.88
CA MET A 1 -0.30 -7.02 -20.87
C MET A 1 -1.66 -7.36 -20.31
N PRO A 2 -2.76 -7.34 -21.09
CA PRO A 2 -4.06 -7.78 -20.62
C PRO A 2 -3.95 -9.24 -20.16
N TYR A 3 -4.68 -9.58 -19.10
CA TYR A 3 -4.79 -10.94 -18.64
C TYR A 3 -5.46 -11.76 -19.76
N ARG A 4 -4.75 -12.75 -20.28
CA ARG A 4 -5.43 -13.75 -21.12
C ARG A 4 -6.23 -14.61 -20.15
N THR A 5 -7.56 -14.54 -20.21
CA THR A 5 -8.44 -15.50 -19.57
C THR A 5 -7.97 -16.88 -20.01
N GLY A 6 -7.11 -17.50 -19.20
CA GLY A 6 -6.67 -18.87 -19.41
C GLY A 6 -7.89 -19.75 -19.39
N ALA A 7 -7.94 -20.76 -20.24
CA ALA A 7 -9.02 -21.72 -20.19
C ALA A 7 -8.97 -22.40 -18.81
N TYR A 8 -9.87 -21.99 -17.91
CA TYR A 8 -10.01 -22.65 -16.63
C TYR A 8 -10.33 -24.14 -16.86
N PRO A 9 -9.79 -25.05 -16.07
CA PRO A 9 -10.12 -26.46 -16.18
C PRO A 9 -11.63 -26.69 -16.15
N ALA A 10 -12.13 -27.66 -16.88
CA ALA A 10 -13.54 -28.01 -16.87
C ALA A 10 -13.99 -28.31 -15.42
N GLY A 11 -15.04 -27.64 -14.96
CA GLY A 11 -15.54 -27.76 -13.59
C GLY A 11 -14.77 -26.94 -12.54
N PHE A 12 -13.83 -26.07 -12.94
CA PHE A 12 -13.14 -25.18 -12.00
C PHE A 12 -14.14 -24.26 -11.29
N GLN A 13 -14.12 -24.33 -9.96
CA GLN A 13 -14.94 -23.49 -9.09
C GLN A 13 -14.05 -22.46 -8.39
N GLY A 14 -14.01 -21.25 -8.94
CA GLY A 14 -13.34 -20.10 -8.33
C GLY A 14 -14.35 -18.99 -8.04
N ILE A 15 -14.03 -18.15 -7.04
CA ILE A 15 -14.81 -16.95 -6.76
C ILE A 15 -14.67 -16.00 -7.95
N GLU A 16 -15.81 -15.55 -8.50
CA GLU A 16 -15.78 -14.64 -9.64
C GLU A 16 -15.25 -13.26 -9.25
N VAL A 17 -14.35 -12.73 -10.09
CA VAL A 17 -13.70 -11.43 -9.95
C VAL A 17 -13.93 -10.64 -11.23
N ASP A 18 -14.78 -9.64 -11.16
CA ASP A 18 -15.21 -8.76 -12.25
C ASP A 18 -14.58 -7.36 -12.18
N GLY A 19 -13.68 -7.13 -11.20
CA GLY A 19 -13.00 -5.86 -11.02
C GLY A 19 -11.96 -5.90 -9.91
N LEU A 20 -11.18 -4.81 -9.79
CA LEU A 20 -10.13 -4.70 -8.75
C LEU A 20 -10.70 -4.63 -7.34
N ASP A 21 -11.85 -3.97 -7.14
CA ASP A 21 -12.50 -3.87 -5.83
C ASP A 21 -12.96 -5.25 -5.35
N ARG A 22 -13.55 -6.04 -6.25
CA ARG A 22 -13.93 -7.42 -5.93
C ARG A 22 -12.73 -8.30 -5.64
N LEU A 23 -11.62 -8.12 -6.36
CA LEU A 23 -10.36 -8.82 -6.11
C LEU A 23 -9.84 -8.53 -4.69
N VAL A 24 -9.83 -7.28 -4.28
CA VAL A 24 -9.40 -6.83 -2.94
C VAL A 24 -10.33 -7.40 -1.85
N GLU A 25 -11.64 -7.35 -2.05
CA GLU A 25 -12.63 -7.91 -1.12
C GLU A 25 -12.40 -9.41 -0.91
N VAL A 26 -12.27 -10.17 -2.01
CA VAL A 26 -12.00 -11.62 -1.98
C VAL A 26 -10.68 -11.92 -1.26
N ALA A 27 -9.63 -11.17 -1.53
CA ALA A 27 -8.35 -11.32 -0.85
C ALA A 27 -8.46 -11.06 0.65
N ARG A 28 -9.12 -9.97 1.06
CA ARG A 28 -9.34 -9.65 2.49
C ARG A 28 -10.13 -10.73 3.22
N GLY A 29 -11.18 -11.25 2.61
CA GLY A 29 -11.99 -12.34 3.19
C GLY A 29 -11.26 -13.68 3.30
N GLY A 30 -10.20 -13.87 2.52
CA GLY A 30 -9.47 -15.14 2.44
C GLY A 30 -8.07 -15.16 3.06
N LEU A 31 -7.66 -14.13 3.83
CA LEU A 31 -6.28 -14.01 4.37
C LEU A 31 -5.85 -15.17 5.26
N SER A 32 -6.80 -15.90 5.85
CA SER A 32 -6.52 -17.12 6.63
C SER A 32 -6.15 -18.34 5.77
N GLN A 33 -6.38 -18.28 4.45
CA GLN A 33 -6.09 -19.36 3.52
C GLN A 33 -4.71 -19.16 2.89
N GLU A 34 -4.08 -20.24 2.41
CA GLU A 34 -2.84 -20.15 1.63
C GLU A 34 -3.10 -19.78 0.17
N SER A 35 -4.24 -20.20 -0.34
CA SER A 35 -4.64 -20.01 -1.71
C SER A 35 -6.16 -19.85 -1.79
N ILE A 36 -6.59 -18.82 -2.49
CA ILE A 36 -8.01 -18.50 -2.70
C ILE A 36 -8.31 -18.69 -4.18
N PRO A 37 -9.06 -19.72 -4.58
CA PRO A 37 -9.38 -19.95 -5.99
C PRO A 37 -10.27 -18.84 -6.53
N ILE A 38 -9.87 -18.22 -7.64
CA ILE A 38 -10.60 -17.14 -8.30
C ILE A 38 -10.81 -17.41 -9.78
N ARG A 39 -11.85 -16.83 -10.33
CA ARG A 39 -12.14 -16.77 -11.77
C ARG A 39 -12.24 -15.31 -12.19
N ILE A 40 -11.31 -14.86 -13.02
CA ILE A 40 -11.33 -13.50 -13.55
C ILE A 40 -12.30 -13.46 -14.73
N THR A 41 -13.32 -12.61 -14.63
CA THR A 41 -14.38 -12.47 -15.66
C THR A 41 -14.23 -11.16 -16.44
N GLU A 42 -13.48 -10.17 -15.95
CA GLU A 42 -13.22 -8.93 -16.61
C GLU A 42 -11.91 -9.00 -17.47
N PRO A 43 -12.00 -9.04 -18.80
CA PRO A 43 -10.84 -9.28 -19.66
C PRO A 43 -9.88 -8.09 -19.77
N THR A 44 -10.27 -6.91 -19.31
CA THR A 44 -9.43 -5.71 -19.36
C THR A 44 -8.44 -5.63 -18.19
N LEU A 45 -8.63 -6.43 -17.13
CA LEU A 45 -7.73 -6.47 -16.01
C LEU A 45 -6.32 -6.94 -16.43
N THR A 46 -5.31 -6.22 -16.01
CA THR A 46 -3.92 -6.63 -16.20
C THR A 46 -3.36 -7.26 -14.96
N VAL A 47 -2.44 -8.22 -15.12
CA VAL A 47 -1.73 -8.87 -13.99
C VAL A 47 -1.07 -7.82 -13.07
N ASP A 48 -0.50 -6.78 -13.66
CA ASP A 48 0.15 -5.71 -12.94
C ASP A 48 -0.83 -4.88 -12.10
N ALA A 49 -2.00 -4.53 -12.65
CA ALA A 49 -3.05 -3.83 -11.89
C ALA A 49 -3.59 -4.70 -10.75
N MET A 50 -3.82 -5.99 -11.01
CA MET A 50 -4.28 -6.93 -10.00
C MET A 50 -3.26 -7.11 -8.86
N ASN A 51 -1.98 -7.28 -9.17
CA ASN A 51 -0.95 -7.41 -8.14
C ASN A 51 -0.79 -6.11 -7.34
N ARG A 52 -0.88 -4.93 -7.96
CA ARG A 52 -0.91 -3.65 -7.22
C ARG A 52 -2.10 -3.55 -6.28
N ALA A 53 -3.27 -3.98 -6.70
CA ALA A 53 -4.46 -4.01 -5.85
C ALA A 53 -4.29 -4.99 -4.68
N LEU A 54 -3.74 -6.17 -4.91
CA LEU A 54 -3.49 -7.18 -3.88
C LEU A 54 -2.44 -6.73 -2.85
N GLN A 55 -1.46 -5.93 -3.23
CA GLN A 55 -0.47 -5.35 -2.30
C GLN A 55 -1.09 -4.43 -1.24
N GLN A 56 -2.31 -3.95 -1.47
CA GLN A 56 -3.02 -3.07 -0.53
C GLN A 56 -3.65 -3.81 0.66
N VAL A 57 -3.61 -5.15 0.69
CA VAL A 57 -4.47 -5.95 1.57
C VAL A 57 -3.79 -6.37 2.87
N GLY A 58 -2.54 -6.78 2.82
CA GLY A 58 -1.91 -7.55 3.89
C GLY A 58 -1.13 -6.74 4.94
N GLY A 59 -1.13 -5.40 4.89
CA GLY A 59 -0.45 -4.54 5.86
C GLY A 59 1.05 -4.79 6.05
N GLY A 60 1.70 -5.42 5.05
CA GLY A 60 3.10 -5.83 5.08
C GLY A 60 3.36 -7.19 5.74
N TRP A 61 2.40 -7.74 6.48
CA TRP A 61 2.53 -9.04 7.14
C TRP A 61 2.09 -10.22 6.31
N LEU A 62 1.19 -9.99 5.34
CA LEU A 62 0.69 -10.97 4.40
C LEU A 62 0.88 -10.45 2.98
N LEU A 63 1.60 -11.18 2.16
CA LEU A 63 1.78 -10.89 0.76
C LEU A 63 0.71 -11.61 -0.05
N CYS A 64 -0.20 -10.84 -0.65
CA CYS A 64 -1.21 -11.34 -1.56
C CYS A 64 -0.72 -11.14 -3.01
N GLN A 65 -0.71 -12.20 -3.80
CA GLN A 65 -0.29 -12.17 -5.19
C GLN A 65 -1.17 -13.06 -6.05
N LEU A 66 -1.31 -12.71 -7.31
CA LEU A 66 -1.93 -13.59 -8.28
C LEU A 66 -1.01 -14.81 -8.53
N SER A 67 -1.56 -16.02 -8.53
CA SER A 67 -0.83 -17.22 -8.91
C SER A 67 -0.33 -17.10 -10.36
N ARG A 68 0.73 -17.83 -10.69
CA ARG A 68 1.34 -17.77 -12.04
C ARG A 68 0.36 -18.09 -13.17
N ASP A 69 -0.57 -18.99 -12.92
CA ASP A 69 -1.61 -19.42 -13.87
C ASP A 69 -2.88 -18.53 -13.80
N GLY A 70 -2.92 -17.59 -12.84
CA GLY A 70 -4.03 -16.66 -12.66
C GLY A 70 -5.31 -17.28 -12.11
N THR A 71 -5.25 -18.48 -11.56
CA THR A 71 -6.42 -19.21 -11.07
C THR A 71 -6.67 -19.01 -9.58
N ALA A 72 -5.73 -18.38 -8.86
CA ALA A 72 -5.84 -18.17 -7.43
C ALA A 72 -5.11 -16.89 -6.98
N ILE A 73 -5.51 -16.39 -5.81
CA ILE A 73 -4.70 -15.46 -5.01
C ILE A 73 -3.92 -16.31 -4.01
N THR A 74 -2.59 -16.21 -4.04
CA THR A 74 -1.73 -16.79 -3.01
C THR A 74 -1.52 -15.81 -1.88
N VAL A 75 -1.57 -16.28 -0.63
CA VAL A 75 -1.38 -15.48 0.58
C VAL A 75 -0.20 -16.05 1.36
N THR A 76 0.88 -15.29 1.46
CA THR A 76 2.13 -15.75 2.08
C THR A 76 2.48 -14.86 3.29
N PRO A 77 2.62 -15.45 4.50
CA PRO A 77 3.13 -14.72 5.65
C PRO A 77 4.53 -14.19 5.41
N GLN A 78 4.81 -13.02 5.93
CA GLN A 78 6.10 -12.33 5.78
C GLN A 78 6.82 -12.22 7.13
N GLY A 79 8.08 -11.78 7.12
CA GLY A 79 8.88 -11.56 8.33
C GLY A 79 9.23 -12.84 9.11
N GLY A 80 9.12 -14.01 8.49
CA GLY A 80 9.39 -15.30 9.14
C GLY A 80 8.29 -15.73 10.13
N LEU A 81 7.12 -15.10 10.10
CA LEU A 81 6.00 -15.41 10.99
C LEU A 81 5.17 -16.59 10.47
N SER A 82 4.51 -17.26 11.40
CA SER A 82 3.37 -18.12 11.08
C SER A 82 2.19 -17.28 10.53
N ARG A 83 1.25 -17.93 9.85
CA ARG A 83 0.04 -17.26 9.36
C ARG A 83 -0.79 -16.65 10.48
N GLU A 84 -0.93 -17.36 11.57
CA GLU A 84 -1.66 -16.90 12.75
C GLU A 84 -1.02 -15.61 13.34
N GLU A 85 0.30 -15.61 13.51
CA GLU A 85 1.03 -14.43 13.99
C GLU A 85 0.92 -13.25 13.03
N ALA A 86 1.04 -13.49 11.72
CA ALA A 86 0.89 -12.45 10.70
C ALA A 86 -0.52 -11.83 10.71
N LEU A 87 -1.56 -12.65 10.84
CA LEU A 87 -2.95 -12.19 11.00
C LEU A 87 -3.15 -11.39 12.29
N ASN A 88 -2.57 -11.85 13.40
CA ASN A 88 -2.64 -11.14 14.68
C ASN A 88 -1.95 -9.76 14.59
N ARG A 89 -0.79 -9.67 13.92
CA ARG A 89 -0.09 -8.39 13.70
C ARG A 89 -0.89 -7.45 12.80
N LEU A 90 -1.52 -7.97 11.75
CA LEU A 90 -2.39 -7.19 10.90
C LEU A 90 -3.58 -6.63 11.70
N ALA A 91 -4.28 -7.48 12.44
CA ALA A 91 -5.42 -7.07 13.27
C ALA A 91 -5.03 -6.03 14.33
N GLN A 92 -3.86 -6.17 14.96
CA GLN A 92 -3.32 -5.18 15.89
C GLN A 92 -3.06 -3.84 15.18
N SER A 93 -2.49 -3.85 13.97
CA SER A 93 -2.26 -2.64 13.18
C SER A 93 -3.57 -1.93 12.84
N GLU A 94 -4.59 -2.67 12.44
CA GLU A 94 -5.93 -2.12 12.12
C GLU A 94 -6.62 -1.54 13.38
N CYS A 95 -6.46 -2.20 14.53
CA CYS A 95 -6.98 -1.71 15.80
C CYS A 95 -6.29 -0.39 16.21
N LEU A 96 -4.97 -0.32 16.11
CA LEU A 96 -4.20 0.89 16.40
C LEU A 96 -4.55 2.03 15.44
N ALA A 97 -4.70 1.75 14.15
CA ALA A 97 -5.10 2.76 13.18
C ALA A 97 -6.48 3.36 13.51
N ARG A 98 -7.43 2.52 13.97
CA ARG A 98 -8.74 2.99 14.42
C ARG A 98 -8.63 3.86 15.68
N GLN A 99 -7.85 3.44 16.67
CA GLN A 99 -7.64 4.22 17.90
C GLN A 99 -7.04 5.60 17.60
N VAL A 100 -6.02 5.66 16.75
CA VAL A 100 -5.42 6.93 16.30
C VAL A 100 -6.44 7.80 15.59
N TYR A 101 -7.24 7.21 14.70
CA TYR A 101 -8.30 7.95 14.00
C TYR A 101 -9.30 8.56 14.98
N GLU A 102 -9.80 7.76 15.93
CA GLU A 102 -10.77 8.21 16.95
C GLU A 102 -10.20 9.28 17.89
N GLU A 103 -8.89 9.27 18.15
CA GLU A 103 -8.20 10.26 18.97
C GLU A 103 -7.96 11.58 18.23
N ILE A 104 -7.60 11.51 16.95
CA ILE A 104 -7.10 12.67 16.20
C ILE A 104 -8.23 13.38 15.43
N VAL A 105 -9.19 12.63 14.89
CA VAL A 105 -10.19 13.16 13.95
C VAL A 105 -11.45 13.56 14.67
N THR A 106 -11.89 14.82 14.47
CA THR A 106 -13.16 15.33 14.97
C THR A 106 -14.22 15.41 13.86
N ALA A 107 -15.50 15.48 14.26
CA ALA A 107 -16.61 15.53 13.31
C ALA A 107 -16.63 16.81 12.43
N GLU A 108 -15.95 17.86 12.87
CA GLU A 108 -15.89 19.14 12.14
C GLU A 108 -14.80 19.16 11.06
N MET A 109 -13.89 18.18 11.05
CA MET A 109 -12.79 18.12 10.09
C MET A 109 -13.29 17.65 8.72
N GLY A 110 -13.04 18.45 7.67
CA GLY A 110 -13.15 18.00 6.29
C GLY A 110 -12.05 16.98 5.93
N LYS A 111 -12.20 16.26 4.81
CA LYS A 111 -11.28 15.18 4.42
C LYS A 111 -9.82 15.62 4.29
N ALA A 112 -9.57 16.85 3.80
CA ALA A 112 -8.22 17.41 3.74
C ALA A 112 -7.61 17.61 5.14
N ALA A 113 -8.36 18.20 6.07
CA ALA A 113 -7.90 18.40 7.44
C ALA A 113 -7.69 17.08 8.18
N GLN A 114 -8.54 16.06 7.95
CA GLN A 114 -8.35 14.71 8.49
C GLN A 114 -7.04 14.10 7.98
N ALA A 115 -6.79 14.13 6.67
CA ALA A 115 -5.57 13.59 6.07
C ALA A 115 -4.32 14.29 6.61
N GLU A 116 -4.35 15.62 6.75
CA GLU A 116 -3.26 16.42 7.30
C GLU A 116 -2.97 16.07 8.76
N ALA A 117 -4.01 16.00 9.61
CA ALA A 117 -3.86 15.67 11.01
C ALA A 117 -3.31 14.25 11.23
N LEU A 118 -3.80 13.25 10.48
CA LEU A 118 -3.31 11.87 10.52
C LEU A 118 -1.86 11.77 10.03
N TYR A 119 -1.48 12.55 9.01
CA TYR A 119 -0.09 12.61 8.56
C TYR A 119 0.81 13.26 9.61
N ALA A 120 0.39 14.37 10.19
CA ALA A 120 1.12 15.05 11.26
C ALA A 120 1.38 14.09 12.44
N TYR A 121 0.36 13.34 12.87
CA TYR A 121 0.52 12.31 13.91
C TYR A 121 1.65 11.33 13.55
N LEU A 122 1.65 10.77 12.34
CA LEU A 122 2.70 9.82 11.94
C LEU A 122 4.09 10.45 11.95
N THR A 123 4.22 11.67 11.46
CA THR A 123 5.53 12.34 11.39
C THR A 123 6.07 12.75 12.75
N GLU A 124 5.20 13.00 13.72
CA GLU A 124 5.56 13.35 15.09
C GLU A 124 5.85 12.11 15.95
N GLN A 125 5.08 11.05 15.77
CA GLN A 125 5.17 9.86 16.64
C GLN A 125 6.14 8.81 16.12
N VAL A 126 6.38 8.73 14.81
CA VAL A 126 7.18 7.67 14.20
C VAL A 126 8.57 8.18 13.81
N ARG A 127 9.60 7.48 14.26
CA ARG A 127 10.99 7.73 13.85
C ARG A 127 11.36 6.89 12.65
N TYR A 128 12.21 7.44 11.77
CA TYR A 128 12.72 6.67 10.64
C TYR A 128 13.83 5.70 11.11
N ASP A 129 13.76 4.45 10.66
CA ASP A 129 14.77 3.44 10.99
C ASP A 129 15.97 3.52 10.05
N PHE A 130 16.96 4.30 10.43
CA PHE A 130 18.18 4.50 9.65
C PHE A 130 19.07 3.24 9.57
N ARG A 131 18.77 2.16 10.31
CA ARG A 131 19.45 0.87 10.14
C ARG A 131 19.25 0.32 8.73
N TYR A 132 18.18 0.71 8.07
CA TYR A 132 17.97 0.42 6.63
C TYR A 132 19.21 0.74 5.78
N TYR A 133 19.90 1.85 6.07
CA TYR A 133 21.08 2.29 5.33
C TYR A 133 22.41 1.82 5.94
N SER A 134 22.49 1.71 7.26
CA SER A 134 23.74 1.46 7.97
C SER A 134 23.93 -0.01 8.36
N GLN A 135 22.87 -0.69 8.76
CA GLN A 135 22.87 -2.04 9.31
C GLN A 135 21.58 -2.78 8.95
N PRO A 136 21.33 -3.01 7.64
CA PRO A 136 20.03 -3.56 7.19
C PRO A 136 19.72 -4.94 7.78
N GLY A 137 20.72 -5.73 8.14
CA GLY A 137 20.56 -7.02 8.80
C GLY A 137 20.09 -6.95 10.25
N GLU A 138 20.18 -5.78 10.89
CA GLU A 138 19.71 -5.55 12.27
C GLU A 138 18.34 -4.86 12.32
N MET A 139 17.82 -4.43 11.19
CA MET A 139 16.51 -3.81 11.10
C MET A 139 15.41 -4.86 11.26
N PRO A 140 14.47 -4.70 12.20
CA PRO A 140 13.38 -5.64 12.36
C PRO A 140 12.43 -5.57 11.15
N TYR A 141 11.88 -6.69 10.76
CA TYR A 141 10.92 -6.73 9.66
C TYR A 141 9.71 -5.82 9.90
N SER A 142 9.29 -5.67 11.17
CA SER A 142 8.17 -4.78 11.55
C SER A 142 8.34 -3.35 11.04
N ALA A 143 9.58 -2.84 10.94
CA ALA A 143 9.84 -1.50 10.42
C ALA A 143 9.38 -1.30 8.94
N THR A 144 9.15 -2.39 8.21
CA THR A 144 8.61 -2.36 6.84
C THR A 144 7.08 -2.37 6.79
N THR A 145 6.39 -2.47 7.91
CA THR A 145 4.95 -2.71 8.03
C THR A 145 4.23 -1.60 8.79
N ALA A 146 2.91 -1.53 8.66
CA ALA A 146 2.08 -0.61 9.45
C ALA A 146 2.26 -0.80 10.95
N TYR A 147 2.52 -2.04 11.41
CA TYR A 147 2.75 -2.36 12.83
C TYR A 147 3.98 -1.64 13.38
N GLY A 148 5.09 -1.62 12.63
CA GLY A 148 6.30 -0.90 13.04
C GLY A 148 6.04 0.58 13.26
N ALA A 149 5.27 1.20 12.37
CA ALA A 149 4.91 2.61 12.51
C ALA A 149 3.95 2.86 13.69
N LEU A 150 2.85 2.10 13.77
CA LEU A 150 1.76 2.39 14.72
C LEU A 150 2.01 1.84 16.13
N HIS A 151 2.79 0.75 16.26
CA HIS A 151 3.08 0.10 17.54
C HIS A 151 4.50 0.37 18.04
N ASP A 152 5.50 0.15 17.18
CA ASP A 152 6.91 0.27 17.58
C ASP A 152 7.41 1.72 17.47
N HIS A 153 6.65 2.60 16.82
CA HIS A 153 7.01 3.98 16.51
C HIS A 153 8.35 4.09 15.76
N LEU A 154 8.66 3.07 14.96
CA LEU A 154 9.89 2.96 14.19
C LEU A 154 9.62 2.30 12.85
N ALA A 155 9.86 3.01 11.75
CA ALA A 155 9.55 2.51 10.41
C ALA A 155 10.47 3.07 9.34
N ILE A 156 10.55 2.35 8.22
CA ILE A 156 11.04 2.90 6.94
C ILE A 156 9.86 3.34 6.07
N CYS A 157 10.13 3.83 4.87
CA CYS A 157 9.11 4.33 3.95
C CYS A 157 7.92 3.38 3.76
N GLY A 158 8.17 2.06 3.70
CA GLY A 158 7.13 1.04 3.59
C GLY A 158 6.18 1.01 4.78
N GLY A 159 6.72 1.04 6.00
CA GLY A 159 5.93 1.05 7.22
C GLY A 159 5.10 2.33 7.38
N TYR A 160 5.71 3.49 7.09
CA TYR A 160 4.99 4.77 7.05
C TYR A 160 3.84 4.75 6.03
N ALA A 161 4.10 4.31 4.80
CA ALA A 161 3.09 4.30 3.74
C ALA A 161 1.92 3.39 4.09
N GLN A 162 2.18 2.20 4.62
CA GLN A 162 1.13 1.26 5.01
C GLN A 162 0.33 1.74 6.22
N ALA A 163 0.99 2.33 7.23
CA ALA A 163 0.30 2.92 8.37
C ALA A 163 -0.60 4.08 7.93
N PHE A 164 -0.08 4.96 7.09
CA PHE A 164 -0.86 6.08 6.59
C PHE A 164 -2.05 5.64 5.72
N GLN A 165 -1.86 4.61 4.88
CA GLN A 165 -2.98 4.01 4.15
C GLN A 165 -4.08 3.51 5.10
N MET A 166 -3.72 2.79 6.18
CA MET A 166 -4.70 2.30 7.15
C MET A 166 -5.45 3.46 7.84
N LEU A 167 -4.75 4.53 8.20
CA LEU A 167 -5.35 5.72 8.80
C LEU A 167 -6.32 6.42 7.84
N LEU A 168 -5.94 6.58 6.58
CA LEU A 168 -6.81 7.17 5.55
C LEU A 168 -8.03 6.29 5.26
N GLN A 169 -7.89 4.97 5.35
CA GLN A 169 -9.02 4.04 5.21
C GLN A 169 -10.01 4.17 6.38
N GLN A 170 -9.55 4.42 7.62
CA GLN A 170 -10.45 4.77 8.74
C GLN A 170 -11.21 6.07 8.48
N ALA A 171 -10.57 7.02 7.81
CA ALA A 171 -11.18 8.28 7.40
C ALA A 171 -12.04 8.17 6.14
N GLU A 172 -12.24 6.98 5.58
CA GLU A 172 -12.95 6.75 4.31
C GLU A 172 -12.39 7.62 3.16
N ILE A 173 -11.08 7.85 3.15
CA ILE A 173 -10.37 8.55 2.08
C ILE A 173 -9.82 7.51 1.10
N PRO A 174 -10.24 7.52 -0.17
CA PRO A 174 -9.72 6.59 -1.17
C PRO A 174 -8.20 6.74 -1.32
N CYS A 175 -7.47 5.64 -1.13
CA CYS A 175 -6.01 5.69 -1.16
C CYS A 175 -5.39 4.33 -1.53
N ILE A 176 -4.19 4.39 -2.09
CA ILE A 176 -3.36 3.22 -2.39
C ILE A 176 -1.91 3.50 -2.01
N THR A 177 -1.17 2.48 -1.62
CA THR A 177 0.29 2.55 -1.55
C THR A 177 0.88 2.34 -2.94
N VAL A 178 1.95 3.07 -3.23
CA VAL A 178 2.67 3.01 -4.50
C VAL A 178 4.15 2.77 -4.21
N SER A 179 4.73 1.81 -4.91
CA SER A 179 6.17 1.53 -4.88
C SER A 179 6.83 2.02 -6.16
N GLY A 180 8.01 2.62 -6.02
CA GLY A 180 8.77 3.12 -7.16
C GLY A 180 10.18 3.51 -6.77
N LYS A 181 10.80 4.41 -7.53
CA LYS A 181 12.12 4.96 -7.25
C LYS A 181 12.05 6.46 -7.00
N MET A 182 12.75 6.91 -5.98
CA MET A 182 12.95 8.31 -5.67
C MET A 182 14.44 8.55 -5.39
N GLY A 183 15.05 9.49 -6.13
CA GLY A 183 16.50 9.71 -6.03
C GLY A 183 17.38 8.50 -6.38
N GLY A 184 16.83 7.54 -7.17
CA GLY A 184 17.53 6.30 -7.53
C GLY A 184 17.28 5.13 -6.57
N GLU A 185 16.76 5.38 -5.38
CA GLU A 185 16.45 4.37 -4.35
C GLU A 185 15.02 3.86 -4.45
N ASN A 186 14.78 2.63 -3.99
CA ASN A 186 13.43 2.10 -3.86
C ASN A 186 12.70 2.86 -2.76
N HIS A 187 11.49 3.31 -3.06
CA HIS A 187 10.67 4.07 -2.14
C HIS A 187 9.21 3.65 -2.22
N MET A 188 8.47 3.86 -1.11
CA MET A 188 7.03 3.64 -1.05
C MET A 188 6.35 4.89 -0.50
N TRP A 189 5.22 5.26 -1.10
CA TRP A 189 4.40 6.40 -0.69
C TRP A 189 2.92 6.08 -0.85
N VAL A 190 2.06 7.03 -0.48
CA VAL A 190 0.60 6.92 -0.61
C VAL A 190 0.11 7.86 -1.69
N LEU A 191 -0.77 7.39 -2.54
CA LEU A 191 -1.61 8.17 -3.43
C LEU A 191 -3.02 8.19 -2.83
N ALA A 192 -3.56 9.37 -2.53
CA ALA A 192 -4.88 9.53 -1.93
C ALA A 192 -5.74 10.52 -2.70
N GLN A 193 -7.04 10.27 -2.73
CA GLN A 193 -8.01 11.19 -3.33
C GLN A 193 -8.68 12.02 -2.24
N VAL A 194 -8.29 13.30 -2.19
CA VAL A 194 -8.81 14.26 -1.22
C VAL A 194 -9.53 15.37 -1.96
N ASP A 195 -10.78 15.62 -1.62
CA ASP A 195 -11.62 16.65 -2.23
C ASP A 195 -11.65 16.59 -3.77
N GLY A 196 -11.68 15.36 -4.31
CA GLY A 196 -11.72 15.08 -5.74
C GLY A 196 -10.37 15.19 -6.48
N GLN A 197 -9.28 15.51 -5.76
CA GLN A 197 -7.93 15.60 -6.32
C GLN A 197 -7.06 14.46 -5.83
N TRP A 198 -6.22 13.91 -6.71
CA TRP A 198 -5.22 12.93 -6.34
C TRP A 198 -3.94 13.61 -5.84
N LEU A 199 -3.52 13.26 -4.64
CA LEU A 199 -2.37 13.81 -3.95
C LEU A 199 -1.35 12.71 -3.65
N TYR A 200 -0.07 13.03 -3.82
CA TYR A 200 1.04 12.17 -3.43
C TYR A 200 1.50 12.56 -2.03
N LEU A 201 1.44 11.62 -1.11
CA LEU A 201 1.81 11.81 0.29
C LEU A 201 3.04 10.96 0.57
N ILE A 202 4.19 11.62 0.60
CA ILE A 202 5.49 10.97 0.71
C ILE A 202 5.92 10.99 2.17
N PRO A 203 6.18 9.81 2.79
CA PRO A 203 6.73 9.76 4.13
C PRO A 203 8.10 10.46 4.20
N PRO A 204 8.41 11.17 5.29
CA PRO A 204 9.69 11.85 5.42
C PRO A 204 10.83 10.84 5.45
N ALA A 205 11.77 10.92 4.52
CA ALA A 205 12.98 10.09 4.53
C ALA A 205 14.00 10.53 5.60
N THR A 206 13.78 11.69 6.24
CA THR A 206 14.79 12.34 7.09
C THR A 206 14.28 12.84 8.45
N GLY A 207 13.06 12.46 8.88
CA GLY A 207 12.54 12.89 10.20
C GLY A 207 12.23 14.39 10.33
N ALA A 208 12.44 15.19 9.30
CA ALA A 208 12.06 16.60 9.27
C ALA A 208 10.68 16.70 8.60
N GLY A 209 9.66 16.94 9.40
CA GLY A 209 8.28 17.04 8.95
C GLY A 209 8.08 18.10 7.88
N LEU A 210 8.00 17.66 6.65
CA LEU A 210 7.41 18.44 5.58
C LEU A 210 6.50 17.51 4.78
N ILE A 211 5.20 17.78 4.88
CA ILE A 211 4.21 17.22 3.98
C ILE A 211 4.54 17.75 2.59
N THR A 212 5.06 16.90 1.73
CA THR A 212 5.11 17.25 0.33
C THR A 212 3.83 16.71 -0.31
N VAL A 213 2.78 17.51 -0.25
CA VAL A 213 1.55 17.27 -1.00
C VAL A 213 1.81 17.75 -2.41
N PHE A 214 1.97 16.83 -3.35
CA PHE A 214 2.08 17.17 -4.76
C PHE A 214 0.75 16.90 -5.45
N SER A 215 0.27 17.86 -6.21
CA SER A 215 -0.77 17.60 -7.20
C SER A 215 -0.24 16.64 -8.29
N THR A 216 -1.13 15.93 -8.96
CA THR A 216 -0.75 15.05 -10.08
C THR A 216 0.14 15.75 -11.11
N SER A 217 -0.12 17.03 -11.40
CA SER A 217 0.65 17.85 -12.34
C SER A 217 2.06 18.22 -11.83
N GLU A 218 2.24 18.36 -10.53
CA GLU A 218 3.57 18.62 -9.93
C GLU A 218 4.40 17.35 -9.91
N TRP A 219 3.78 16.20 -9.64
CA TRP A 219 4.44 14.91 -9.69
C TRP A 219 4.92 14.54 -11.10
N GLU A 220 4.07 14.70 -12.13
CA GLU A 220 4.47 14.47 -13.52
C GLU A 220 5.70 15.31 -13.90
N ARG A 221 5.76 16.57 -13.46
CA ARG A 221 6.93 17.43 -13.66
C ARG A 221 8.18 16.91 -12.94
N MET A 222 8.01 16.41 -11.71
CA MET A 222 9.12 15.89 -10.91
C MET A 222 9.64 14.56 -11.48
N LEU A 223 8.75 13.64 -11.91
CA LEU A 223 9.14 12.40 -12.59
C LEU A 223 9.88 12.69 -13.90
N CYS A 224 9.39 13.64 -14.71
CA CYS A 224 10.07 14.03 -15.95
C CYS A 224 11.45 14.65 -15.70
N SER A 225 11.69 15.28 -14.56
CA SER A 225 12.98 15.85 -14.20
C SER A 225 13.94 14.83 -13.58
N ALA A 226 13.43 13.74 -12.99
CA ALA A 226 14.21 12.72 -12.29
C ALA A 226 14.62 11.52 -13.17
N ILE A 227 14.07 11.41 -14.40
CA ILE A 227 14.44 10.36 -15.38
C ILE A 227 15.30 10.99 -16.46
N PRO A 228 16.64 10.85 -16.44
CA PRO A 228 17.46 11.24 -17.59
C PRO A 228 17.16 10.29 -18.75
N GLY A 229 16.54 10.78 -19.82
CA GLY A 229 16.39 10.02 -21.07
C GLY A 229 15.03 9.94 -21.72
N THR A 230 13.96 10.53 -21.18
CA THR A 230 12.70 10.70 -21.91
C THR A 230 12.66 12.03 -22.68
N GLY A 231 13.68 12.29 -23.46
CA GLY A 231 13.64 13.33 -24.47
C GLY A 231 12.56 12.98 -25.49
N ARG A 232 11.43 13.69 -25.48
CA ARG A 232 10.52 13.69 -26.62
C ARG A 232 11.32 14.11 -27.84
N GLY A 233 11.50 13.17 -28.77
CA GLY A 233 12.00 13.52 -30.09
C GLY A 233 11.17 14.67 -30.64
N ARG A 234 11.83 15.77 -30.97
CA ARG A 234 11.25 16.83 -31.77
C ARG A 234 10.89 16.18 -33.12
N ALA A 235 9.59 16.07 -33.38
CA ALA A 235 9.14 15.92 -34.76
C ALA A 235 9.46 17.24 -35.51
N ALA A 236 10.23 17.10 -36.55
CA ALA A 236 10.45 18.14 -37.54
C ALA A 236 9.21 18.24 -38.43
#